data_7236c42fc8853fc3277af2147f6fa03a
#
_entry.id   7236c42fc8853fc3277af2147f6fa03a
#
_cell.length_a   1.000
_cell.length_b   1.000
_cell.length_c   1.000
_cell.angle_alpha   90.00
_cell.angle_beta   90.00
_cell.angle_gamma   90.00
#
_symmetry.space_group_name_H-M   'P 1'
#
loop_
_entity.id
_entity.type
_entity.pdbx_description
1 polymer ?
#
loop_
_entity_poly.entity_id
_entity_poly.type
_entity_poly.pdbx_seq_one_letter_code
_entity_poly.pdbx_strand_id
1 'polypeptide(L)'
;MRIPNDVVSPLCVDESTGIAPQEQSHFSTQPAYTATSTEAVDNYRHNPAATWYKDKNDPNDPVGKYAFQRLRQIYFTPHVTPKFKLTRDDKVYAIGSCFARGIENALAARKMTVESAAPEFTKLQPVNREPSGLGFLNKYNTYSILNELYWALNPNAVFPRDSIVQLTETTWYDPHTNPSLEFVGFQETLERRALVQTVTRRIKNCRVVIITLGLAEVWRDVKADVFVNGTPNSMLLKTQPDRYEFQLSNFGQNWANLEMIHSLLIKYGHSDVHIVITVSPVPLMNTFSTMDIVVANSWAKSLLRAVSHEWAAAHPNVDYFPSYEIVHNSDRREMWEDDLRHVKGAGVQHIMDVFLRNYIE
;
A
#
# COMPACT_ATOMS: atom_id res chain seq x y z
N MET A 1 -8.53 16.17 -31.57
CA MET A 1 -9.20 16.38 -30.27
C MET A 1 -8.08 16.38 -29.23
N ARG A 2 -7.67 17.53 -28.72
CA ARG A 2 -6.55 17.64 -27.75
C ARG A 2 -7.11 17.30 -26.37
N ILE A 3 -6.50 16.33 -25.68
CA ILE A 3 -6.77 16.02 -24.28
C ILE A 3 -6.16 17.16 -23.44
N PRO A 4 -6.89 17.82 -22.54
CA PRO A 4 -6.29 18.78 -21.63
C PRO A 4 -5.39 18.05 -20.64
N ASN A 5 -4.14 18.45 -20.61
CA ASN A 5 -3.15 18.07 -19.60
C ASN A 5 -3.41 18.91 -18.35
N ASP A 6 -4.18 18.50 -17.39
CA ASP A 6 -4.15 19.12 -16.05
C ASP A 6 -5.14 18.41 -15.14
N VAL A 7 -4.74 17.27 -14.56
CA VAL A 7 -5.36 16.79 -13.32
C VAL A 7 -4.27 16.22 -12.40
N VAL A 8 -3.45 17.11 -11.91
CA VAL A 8 -2.82 16.91 -10.60
C VAL A 8 -3.91 17.28 -9.60
N SER A 9 -4.22 16.39 -8.63
CA SER A 9 -5.10 16.75 -7.53
C SER A 9 -4.62 18.08 -6.96
N PRO A 10 -5.42 19.13 -6.91
CA PRO A 10 -5.04 20.34 -6.22
C PRO A 10 -5.14 20.10 -4.72
N LEU A 11 -4.17 19.39 -4.16
CA LEU A 11 -3.76 19.72 -2.81
C LEU A 11 -3.35 21.19 -2.95
N CYS A 12 -4.12 22.13 -2.40
CA CYS A 12 -3.74 23.52 -2.35
C CYS A 12 -2.32 23.59 -1.82
N VAL A 13 -1.36 23.70 -2.72
CA VAL A 13 0.04 23.80 -2.36
C VAL A 13 0.19 25.25 -1.93
N ASP A 14 0.25 25.45 -0.62
CA ASP A 14 0.65 26.71 -0.06
C ASP A 14 2.08 26.98 -0.54
N GLU A 15 2.27 27.98 -1.36
CA GLU A 15 3.57 28.42 -1.89
C GLU A 15 4.59 28.71 -0.79
N SER A 16 4.15 28.87 0.46
CA SER A 16 5.01 29.09 1.62
C SER A 16 5.76 27.83 2.08
N THR A 17 5.41 26.63 1.61
CA THR A 17 6.01 25.36 2.07
C THR A 17 7.32 24.99 1.37
N GLY A 18 7.69 25.68 0.29
CA GLY A 18 8.89 25.37 -0.52
C GLY A 18 8.85 24.01 -1.22
N ILE A 19 7.70 23.32 -1.21
CA ILE A 19 7.42 22.18 -2.06
C ILE A 19 6.69 22.76 -3.28
N ALA A 20 7.45 23.28 -4.24
CA ALA A 20 6.90 23.67 -5.53
C ALA A 20 6.22 22.43 -6.16
N PRO A 21 5.05 22.57 -6.83
CA PRO A 21 4.62 21.55 -7.75
C PRO A 21 5.79 21.36 -8.71
N GLN A 22 6.45 20.20 -8.66
CA GLN A 22 7.45 19.92 -9.68
C GLN A 22 6.69 19.97 -11.00
N GLU A 23 7.10 20.92 -11.85
CA GLU A 23 6.72 20.95 -13.24
C GLU A 23 6.72 19.51 -13.75
N GLN A 24 5.58 19.06 -14.27
CA GLN A 24 5.27 17.79 -14.87
C GLN A 24 6.39 16.78 -14.68
N SER A 25 6.24 15.83 -13.76
CA SER A 25 7.21 14.76 -13.59
C SER A 25 7.33 14.04 -14.95
N HIS A 26 8.29 14.48 -15.76
CA HIS A 26 8.66 13.74 -16.96
C HIS A 26 9.06 12.37 -16.46
N PHE A 27 8.34 11.35 -16.90
CA PHE A 27 8.79 9.99 -16.73
C PHE A 27 10.26 9.94 -17.12
N SER A 28 11.09 9.39 -16.26
CA SER A 28 12.48 9.17 -16.63
C SER A 28 12.48 8.31 -17.89
N THR A 29 13.03 8.83 -18.96
CA THR A 29 13.28 8.04 -20.17
C THR A 29 14.50 7.14 -20.01
N GLN A 30 15.18 7.25 -18.87
CA GLN A 30 16.33 6.42 -18.53
C GLN A 30 15.85 5.06 -18.02
N PRO A 31 16.58 3.98 -18.35
CA PRO A 31 16.28 2.65 -17.81
C PRO A 31 16.39 2.66 -16.27
N ALA A 32 15.50 1.92 -15.60
CA ALA A 32 15.53 1.77 -14.15
C ALA A 32 16.85 1.17 -13.63
N TYR A 33 17.56 0.41 -14.47
CA TYR A 33 18.87 -0.17 -14.18
C TYR A 33 19.66 -0.34 -15.46
N THR A 34 20.95 -0.05 -15.40
CA THR A 34 21.90 -0.29 -16.49
C THR A 34 23.17 -0.95 -15.92
N ALA A 35 23.66 -1.97 -16.59
CA ALA A 35 24.91 -2.64 -16.25
C ALA A 35 25.74 -2.88 -17.52
N THR A 36 27.05 -2.87 -17.39
CA THR A 36 27.95 -3.39 -18.42
C THR A 36 27.77 -4.90 -18.56
N SER A 37 28.23 -5.47 -19.66
CA SER A 37 28.19 -6.92 -19.89
C SER A 37 28.92 -7.70 -18.79
N THR A 38 30.03 -7.17 -18.28
CA THR A 38 30.80 -7.78 -17.18
C THR A 38 29.98 -7.81 -15.91
N GLU A 39 29.41 -6.67 -15.50
CA GLU A 39 28.54 -6.57 -14.33
C GLU A 39 27.29 -7.46 -14.45
N ALA A 40 26.67 -7.52 -15.63
CA ALA A 40 25.51 -8.38 -15.87
C ALA A 40 25.86 -9.87 -15.72
N VAL A 41 27.02 -10.30 -16.21
CA VAL A 41 27.53 -11.67 -16.04
C VAL A 41 27.86 -11.96 -14.58
N ASP A 42 28.46 -11.02 -13.87
CA ASP A 42 28.74 -11.17 -12.44
C ASP A 42 27.48 -11.21 -11.61
N ASN A 43 26.48 -10.38 -11.90
CA ASN A 43 25.16 -10.44 -11.28
C ASN A 43 24.51 -11.81 -11.48
N TYR A 44 24.56 -12.35 -12.72
CA TYR A 44 24.03 -13.69 -13.00
C TYR A 44 24.75 -14.78 -12.21
N ARG A 45 26.07 -14.70 -12.07
CA ARG A 45 26.88 -15.70 -11.34
C ARG A 45 26.63 -15.66 -9.83
N HIS A 46 26.45 -14.48 -9.28
CA HIS A 46 26.29 -14.28 -7.83
C HIS A 46 24.83 -14.30 -7.36
N ASN A 47 23.85 -14.19 -8.27
CA ASN A 47 22.45 -14.31 -7.91
C ASN A 47 22.06 -15.80 -7.77
N PRO A 48 21.81 -16.30 -6.57
CA PRO A 48 21.49 -17.72 -6.34
C PRO A 48 20.13 -18.12 -6.94
N ALA A 49 19.32 -17.16 -7.36
CA ALA A 49 17.97 -17.34 -7.88
C ALA A 49 17.81 -16.89 -9.34
N ALA A 50 18.91 -16.65 -10.05
CA ALA A 50 18.91 -16.07 -11.40
C ALA A 50 18.33 -16.98 -12.49
N THR A 51 18.20 -18.29 -12.25
CA THR A 51 17.89 -19.28 -13.29
C THR A 51 16.51 -19.90 -13.04
N TRP A 52 15.69 -19.91 -14.10
CA TRP A 52 14.38 -20.55 -14.05
C TRP A 52 14.50 -22.07 -14.00
N TYR A 53 15.36 -22.65 -14.83
CA TYR A 53 15.51 -24.08 -14.98
C TYR A 53 16.90 -24.39 -15.58
N LYS A 54 17.53 -25.45 -15.10
CA LYS A 54 18.67 -26.09 -15.72
C LYS A 54 18.32 -27.56 -15.91
N ASP A 55 19.17 -28.39 -16.43
CA ASP A 55 18.84 -29.76 -16.78
C ASP A 55 18.06 -30.48 -15.65
N LYS A 56 16.92 -31.09 -16.03
CA LYS A 56 15.98 -31.76 -15.10
C LYS A 56 16.63 -32.89 -14.30
N ASN A 57 17.73 -33.42 -14.78
CA ASN A 57 18.32 -34.68 -14.34
C ASN A 57 19.69 -34.50 -13.67
N ASP A 58 20.09 -33.28 -13.30
CA ASP A 58 21.31 -33.10 -12.53
C ASP A 58 21.09 -33.58 -11.08
N PRO A 59 21.63 -34.75 -10.66
CA PRO A 59 21.43 -35.28 -9.32
C PRO A 59 22.12 -34.45 -8.23
N ASN A 60 23.02 -33.52 -8.63
CA ASN A 60 23.74 -32.64 -7.72
C ASN A 60 23.07 -31.27 -7.58
N ASP A 61 21.87 -31.12 -8.14
CA ASP A 61 21.16 -29.86 -8.12
C ASP A 61 20.58 -29.56 -6.71
N PRO A 62 21.03 -28.50 -6.03
CA PRO A 62 20.50 -28.19 -4.69
C PRO A 62 19.00 -27.93 -4.77
N VAL A 63 18.24 -28.61 -3.92
CA VAL A 63 16.79 -28.41 -3.81
C VAL A 63 16.49 -26.93 -3.54
N GLY A 64 15.66 -26.31 -4.41
CA GLY A 64 15.22 -24.92 -4.22
C GLY A 64 16.08 -23.87 -4.92
N LYS A 65 17.17 -24.24 -5.62
CA LYS A 65 18.00 -23.29 -6.37
C LYS A 65 17.26 -22.69 -7.55
N TYR A 66 16.60 -23.52 -8.36
CA TYR A 66 15.92 -23.06 -9.59
C TYR A 66 14.47 -22.66 -9.33
N ALA A 67 13.98 -21.68 -10.10
CA ALA A 67 12.61 -21.20 -9.95
C ALA A 67 11.57 -22.33 -10.06
N PHE A 68 11.75 -23.26 -11.03
CA PHE A 68 10.80 -24.36 -11.19
C PHE A 68 10.70 -25.28 -9.97
N GLN A 69 11.76 -25.43 -9.17
CA GLN A 69 11.75 -26.24 -7.94
C GLN A 69 10.99 -25.52 -6.83
N ARG A 70 11.23 -24.19 -6.70
CA ARG A 70 10.55 -23.34 -5.71
C ARG A 70 9.05 -23.21 -6.01
N LEU A 71 8.69 -23.13 -7.30
CA LEU A 71 7.29 -23.07 -7.76
C LEU A 71 6.50 -24.39 -7.59
N ARG A 72 7.18 -25.51 -7.29
CA ARG A 72 6.53 -26.78 -6.95
C ARG A 72 6.25 -26.95 -5.46
N GLN A 73 6.76 -26.04 -4.64
CA GLN A 73 6.47 -26.06 -3.21
C GLN A 73 5.05 -25.56 -2.94
N ILE A 74 4.46 -26.01 -1.85
CA ILE A 74 3.15 -25.52 -1.40
C ILE A 74 3.16 -24.00 -1.28
N TYR A 75 4.17 -23.46 -0.61
CA TYR A 75 4.37 -22.01 -0.48
C TYR A 75 5.65 -21.59 -1.19
N PHE A 76 5.50 -20.73 -2.18
CA PHE A 76 6.64 -20.15 -2.92
C PHE A 76 7.46 -19.22 -2.01
N THR A 77 8.77 -19.42 -2.01
CA THR A 77 9.71 -18.57 -1.29
C THR A 77 10.66 -17.87 -2.29
N PRO A 78 10.52 -16.57 -2.52
CA PRO A 78 11.46 -15.81 -3.33
C PRO A 78 12.80 -15.62 -2.61
N HIS A 79 13.86 -15.40 -3.37
CA HIS A 79 15.08 -14.82 -2.82
C HIS A 79 14.85 -13.31 -2.64
N VAL A 80 15.09 -12.81 -1.43
CA VAL A 80 14.95 -11.38 -1.09
C VAL A 80 16.28 -10.87 -0.53
N THR A 81 16.76 -9.76 -1.08
CA THR A 81 17.96 -9.08 -0.60
C THR A 81 17.57 -7.68 -0.12
N PRO A 82 17.27 -7.51 1.17
CA PRO A 82 16.90 -6.20 1.71
C PRO A 82 18.06 -5.22 1.65
N LYS A 83 17.76 -3.94 1.42
CA LYS A 83 18.72 -2.83 1.49
C LYS A 83 19.06 -2.47 2.95
N PHE A 84 18.20 -2.86 3.90
CA PHE A 84 18.36 -2.57 5.32
C PHE A 84 17.79 -3.71 6.17
N LYS A 85 18.11 -3.69 7.45
CA LYS A 85 17.58 -4.60 8.46
C LYS A 85 16.84 -3.84 9.56
N LEU A 86 15.87 -4.51 10.17
CA LEU A 86 15.18 -4.05 11.37
C LEU A 86 15.83 -4.67 12.60
N THR A 87 16.02 -3.87 13.61
CA THR A 87 16.34 -4.33 14.96
C THR A 87 15.07 -4.45 15.79
N ARG A 88 15.15 -5.10 16.94
CA ARG A 88 14.00 -5.24 17.86
C ARG A 88 13.52 -3.93 18.46
N ASP A 89 14.39 -2.93 18.52
CA ASP A 89 14.10 -1.62 19.10
C ASP A 89 13.48 -0.66 18.08
N ASP A 90 13.45 -1.05 16.80
CA ASP A 90 12.86 -0.22 15.76
C ASP A 90 11.33 -0.11 15.95
N LYS A 91 10.86 1.12 15.85
CA LYS A 91 9.43 1.41 15.75
C LYS A 91 8.99 1.31 14.31
N VAL A 92 7.87 0.63 14.11
CA VAL A 92 7.29 0.39 12.79
C VAL A 92 5.93 1.05 12.68
N TYR A 93 5.64 1.61 11.52
CA TYR A 93 4.31 2.06 11.13
C TYR A 93 3.86 1.36 9.85
N ALA A 94 2.71 0.70 9.85
CA ALA A 94 2.17 0.07 8.65
C ALA A 94 0.90 0.83 8.18
N ILE A 95 0.88 1.18 6.89
CA ILE A 95 -0.26 1.86 6.24
C ILE A 95 -0.56 1.18 4.92
N GLY A 96 -1.84 1.03 4.61
CA GLY A 96 -2.27 0.46 3.33
C GLY A 96 -3.45 -0.49 3.48
N SER A 97 -3.52 -1.49 2.60
CA SER A 97 -4.63 -2.46 2.54
C SER A 97 -4.71 -3.36 3.78
N CYS A 98 -5.71 -4.22 3.85
CA CYS A 98 -5.88 -5.19 4.94
C CYS A 98 -4.64 -6.07 5.17
N PHE A 99 -3.79 -6.24 4.15
CA PHE A 99 -2.52 -6.95 4.29
C PHE A 99 -1.55 -6.27 5.29
N ALA A 100 -1.61 -4.95 5.45
CA ALA A 100 -0.84 -4.23 6.46
C ALA A 100 -1.15 -4.72 7.88
N ARG A 101 -2.41 -5.09 8.15
CA ARG A 101 -2.83 -5.62 9.46
C ARG A 101 -2.16 -6.96 9.78
N GLY A 102 -1.96 -7.82 8.78
CA GLY A 102 -1.21 -9.08 8.93
C GLY A 102 0.23 -8.84 9.36
N ILE A 103 0.89 -7.85 8.74
CA ILE A 103 2.28 -7.47 9.09
C ILE A 103 2.34 -6.92 10.52
N GLU A 104 1.42 -6.03 10.90
CA GLU A 104 1.35 -5.50 12.27
C GLU A 104 1.24 -6.60 13.31
N ASN A 105 0.32 -7.55 13.11
CA ASN A 105 0.12 -8.67 14.02
C ASN A 105 1.38 -9.54 14.14
N ALA A 106 2.06 -9.81 13.02
CA ALA A 106 3.28 -10.62 13.00
C ALA A 106 4.47 -9.94 13.72
N LEU A 107 4.61 -8.62 13.57
CA LEU A 107 5.63 -7.83 14.26
C LEU A 107 5.31 -7.69 15.75
N ALA A 108 4.05 -7.42 16.11
CA ALA A 108 3.60 -7.34 17.49
C ALA A 108 3.78 -8.68 18.23
N ALA A 109 3.52 -9.82 17.58
CA ALA A 109 3.79 -11.15 18.14
C ALA A 109 5.28 -11.37 18.48
N ARG A 110 6.17 -10.63 17.84
CA ARG A 110 7.62 -10.62 18.12
C ARG A 110 8.06 -9.52 19.08
N LYS A 111 7.10 -8.85 19.73
CA LYS A 111 7.30 -7.79 20.70
C LYS A 111 7.96 -6.54 20.09
N MET A 112 7.84 -6.32 18.80
CA MET A 112 8.24 -5.06 18.16
C MET A 112 7.19 -3.99 18.40
N THR A 113 7.63 -2.74 18.47
CA THR A 113 6.72 -1.61 18.64
C THR A 113 6.08 -1.22 17.31
N VAL A 114 4.77 -1.45 17.19
CA VAL A 114 3.97 -1.12 16.01
C VAL A 114 3.04 0.04 16.35
N GLU A 115 3.45 1.25 15.97
CA GLU A 115 2.75 2.50 16.33
C GLU A 115 1.40 2.66 15.60
N SER A 116 1.20 2.00 14.47
CA SER A 116 -0.09 2.00 13.74
C SER A 116 -1.17 1.14 14.41
N ALA A 117 -0.80 0.16 15.23
CA ALA A 117 -1.70 -0.66 16.04
C ALA A 117 -1.96 -0.05 17.43
N ALA A 118 -2.24 1.25 17.47
CA ALA A 118 -2.32 2.02 18.70
C ALA A 118 -3.48 1.57 19.62
N PRO A 119 -3.24 1.42 20.93
CA PRO A 119 -4.27 0.97 21.87
C PRO A 119 -5.46 1.95 21.99
N GLU A 120 -5.29 3.22 21.65
CA GLU A 120 -6.35 4.21 21.62
C GLU A 120 -7.53 3.82 20.72
N PHE A 121 -7.25 3.05 19.69
CA PHE A 121 -8.27 2.56 18.77
C PHE A 121 -9.20 1.49 19.37
N THR A 122 -8.82 0.88 20.49
CA THR A 122 -9.69 -0.09 21.19
C THR A 122 -11.01 0.52 21.68
N LYS A 123 -11.07 1.85 21.78
CA LYS A 123 -12.29 2.60 22.12
C LYS A 123 -13.29 2.68 20.96
N LEU A 124 -12.82 2.47 19.73
CA LEU A 124 -13.65 2.46 18.54
C LEU A 124 -14.15 1.03 18.31
N GLN A 125 -15.47 0.84 18.31
CA GLN A 125 -16.05 -0.48 18.09
C GLN A 125 -16.33 -0.68 16.60
N PRO A 126 -15.65 -1.63 15.94
CA PRO A 126 -15.95 -1.97 14.55
C PRO A 126 -17.27 -2.73 14.45
N VAL A 127 -18.10 -2.38 13.45
CA VAL A 127 -19.37 -3.06 13.15
C VAL A 127 -19.11 -4.46 12.60
N ASN A 128 -18.05 -4.62 11.81
CA ASN A 128 -17.63 -5.90 11.26
C ASN A 128 -16.45 -6.43 12.07
N ARG A 129 -16.60 -7.67 12.57
CA ARG A 129 -15.54 -8.40 13.27
C ARG A 129 -14.45 -8.85 12.31
N GLU A 130 -13.71 -7.91 11.72
CA GLU A 130 -12.45 -8.27 11.11
C GLU A 130 -11.48 -8.77 12.20
N PRO A 131 -10.63 -9.78 11.91
CA PRO A 131 -9.75 -10.38 12.92
C PRO A 131 -8.84 -9.38 13.65
N SER A 132 -8.50 -8.26 13.01
CA SER A 132 -7.65 -7.22 13.61
C SER A 132 -8.42 -6.14 14.39
N GLY A 133 -9.73 -6.00 14.19
CA GLY A 133 -10.51 -4.87 14.70
C GLY A 133 -10.13 -3.49 14.14
N LEU A 134 -9.05 -3.40 13.35
CA LEU A 134 -8.48 -2.15 12.82
C LEU A 134 -8.73 -1.94 11.33
N GLY A 135 -9.68 -2.67 10.73
CA GLY A 135 -9.99 -2.59 9.30
C GLY A 135 -10.37 -1.18 8.83
N PHE A 136 -10.90 -0.32 9.70
CA PHE A 136 -11.22 1.07 9.38
C PHE A 136 -9.99 1.91 9.03
N LEU A 137 -8.78 1.48 9.42
CA LEU A 137 -7.51 2.14 9.07
C LEU A 137 -6.98 1.76 7.69
N ASN A 138 -7.61 0.77 7.02
CA ASN A 138 -7.14 0.35 5.71
C ASN A 138 -7.18 1.51 4.71
N LYS A 139 -6.07 1.67 3.97
CA LYS A 139 -5.90 2.60 2.85
C LYS A 139 -5.61 1.80 1.60
N TYR A 140 -6.35 2.00 0.56
CA TYR A 140 -6.31 1.07 -0.57
C TYR A 140 -5.50 1.57 -1.76
N ASN A 141 -5.32 2.88 -1.93
CA ASN A 141 -4.68 3.48 -3.08
C ASN A 141 -3.65 4.54 -2.66
N THR A 142 -2.79 4.93 -3.59
CA THR A 142 -1.72 5.89 -3.32
C THR A 142 -2.24 7.27 -2.89
N TYR A 143 -3.40 7.70 -3.40
CA TYR A 143 -4.02 8.97 -3.01
C TYR A 143 -4.48 8.95 -1.55
N SER A 144 -5.16 7.88 -1.12
CA SER A 144 -5.64 7.79 0.25
C SER A 144 -4.50 7.71 1.28
N ILE A 145 -3.38 7.06 0.90
CA ILE A 145 -2.16 7.01 1.72
C ILE A 145 -1.53 8.41 1.78
N LEU A 146 -1.37 9.07 0.63
CA LEU A 146 -0.83 10.42 0.55
C LEU A 146 -1.66 11.41 1.38
N ASN A 147 -2.98 11.41 1.21
CA ASN A 147 -3.88 12.28 1.95
C ASN A 147 -3.72 12.11 3.47
N GLU A 148 -3.73 10.85 3.95
CA GLU A 148 -3.59 10.57 5.38
C GLU A 148 -2.25 11.07 5.93
N LEU A 149 -1.15 10.83 5.22
CA LEU A 149 0.18 11.28 5.62
C LEU A 149 0.31 12.81 5.53
N TYR A 150 -0.25 13.43 4.49
CA TYR A 150 -0.22 14.88 4.33
C TYR A 150 -0.94 15.58 5.48
N TRP A 151 -2.17 15.17 5.81
CA TRP A 151 -2.92 15.77 6.91
C TRP A 151 -2.32 15.49 8.30
N ALA A 152 -1.61 14.40 8.44
CA ALA A 152 -0.98 14.06 9.72
C ALA A 152 0.37 14.74 9.92
N LEU A 153 1.19 14.88 8.87
CA LEU A 153 2.59 15.29 8.97
C LEU A 153 2.83 16.76 8.64
N ASN A 154 2.11 17.31 7.66
CA ASN A 154 2.29 18.71 7.29
C ASN A 154 1.58 19.62 8.30
N PRO A 155 2.30 20.50 9.02
CA PRO A 155 1.71 21.39 10.03
C PRO A 155 0.69 22.40 9.46
N ASN A 156 0.79 22.70 8.16
CA ASN A 156 -0.11 23.63 7.48
C ASN A 156 -1.29 22.93 6.80
N ALA A 157 -1.37 21.59 6.87
CA ALA A 157 -2.43 20.84 6.24
C ALA A 157 -3.76 21.04 6.96
N VAL A 158 -4.80 21.31 6.19
CA VAL A 158 -6.18 21.38 6.67
C VAL A 158 -6.96 20.19 6.13
N PHE A 159 -7.60 19.46 7.02
CA PHE A 159 -8.48 18.37 6.60
C PHE A 159 -9.75 18.95 5.95
N PRO A 160 -10.15 18.47 4.74
CA PRO A 160 -11.33 18.97 4.03
C PRO A 160 -12.63 18.49 4.70
N ARG A 161 -13.14 19.24 5.67
CA ARG A 161 -14.34 18.87 6.42
C ARG A 161 -15.56 18.65 5.54
N ASP A 162 -15.63 19.31 4.39
CA ASP A 162 -16.72 19.15 3.43
C ASP A 162 -16.73 17.79 2.72
N SER A 163 -15.64 17.01 2.87
CA SER A 163 -15.59 15.62 2.41
C SER A 163 -16.33 14.66 3.34
N ILE A 164 -16.60 15.05 4.59
CA ILE A 164 -17.47 14.29 5.51
C ILE A 164 -18.91 14.54 5.11
N VAL A 165 -19.65 13.48 4.79
CA VAL A 165 -20.97 13.57 4.16
C VAL A 165 -22.05 13.04 5.07
N GLN A 166 -23.17 13.78 5.16
CA GLN A 166 -24.35 13.34 5.87
C GLN A 166 -25.00 12.15 5.15
N LEU A 167 -25.27 11.05 5.87
CA LEU A 167 -25.99 9.89 5.37
C LEU A 167 -27.47 9.90 5.74
N THR A 168 -27.77 10.23 6.99
CA THR A 168 -29.13 10.34 7.52
C THR A 168 -29.25 11.65 8.32
N GLU A 169 -30.40 11.92 8.90
CA GLU A 169 -30.57 13.11 9.76
C GLU A 169 -29.54 13.17 10.89
N THR A 170 -29.09 12.02 11.39
CA THR A 170 -28.25 11.92 12.60
C THR A 170 -26.86 11.31 12.35
N THR A 171 -26.60 10.74 11.18
CA THR A 171 -25.34 10.02 10.90
C THR A 171 -24.55 10.59 9.75
N TRP A 172 -23.23 10.51 9.87
CA TRP A 172 -22.26 11.05 8.93
C TRP A 172 -21.22 10.00 8.51
N TYR A 173 -20.66 10.17 7.35
CA TYR A 173 -19.69 9.27 6.71
C TYR A 173 -18.38 9.99 6.43
N ASP A 174 -17.28 9.41 6.90
CA ASP A 174 -15.93 9.81 6.54
C ASP A 174 -15.40 8.91 5.40
N PRO A 175 -15.34 9.40 4.15
CA PRO A 175 -14.91 8.60 2.99
C PRO A 175 -13.41 8.31 2.98
N HIS A 176 -12.66 8.86 3.93
CA HIS A 176 -11.22 8.63 4.07
C HIS A 176 -10.89 7.47 5.01
N THR A 177 -11.90 6.86 5.65
CA THR A 177 -11.77 5.61 6.40
C THR A 177 -12.48 4.48 5.67
N ASN A 178 -12.09 3.23 5.96
CA ASN A 178 -12.91 2.09 5.54
C ASN A 178 -14.19 2.06 6.40
N PRO A 179 -15.39 1.83 5.81
CA PRO A 179 -16.68 1.84 6.51
C PRO A 179 -16.89 0.59 7.37
N SER A 180 -15.93 0.26 8.23
CA SER A 180 -16.03 -0.82 9.23
C SER A 180 -16.38 -0.31 10.62
N LEU A 181 -16.55 1.00 10.80
CA LEU A 181 -17.06 1.63 12.01
C LEU A 181 -18.54 1.98 11.84
N GLU A 182 -19.26 2.00 12.95
CA GLU A 182 -20.63 2.52 13.00
C GLU A 182 -20.66 3.99 12.57
N PHE A 183 -21.68 4.37 11.79
CA PHE A 183 -21.91 5.77 11.43
C PHE A 183 -22.49 6.53 12.63
N VAL A 184 -21.93 7.67 12.92
CA VAL A 184 -22.23 8.51 14.09
C VAL A 184 -22.50 9.96 13.68
N GLY A 185 -22.77 10.80 14.66
CA GLY A 185 -22.97 12.24 14.43
C GLY A 185 -21.70 12.94 13.90
N PHE A 186 -21.88 14.12 13.32
CA PHE A 186 -20.79 14.89 12.68
C PHE A 186 -19.61 15.13 13.63
N GLN A 187 -19.90 15.61 14.85
CA GLN A 187 -18.84 15.92 15.81
C GLN A 187 -18.03 14.69 16.20
N GLU A 188 -18.69 13.57 16.46
CA GLU A 188 -18.00 12.31 16.78
C GLU A 188 -17.21 11.77 15.58
N THR A 189 -17.70 11.94 14.34
CA THR A 189 -16.96 11.60 13.13
C THR A 189 -15.66 12.42 13.03
N LEU A 190 -15.70 13.71 13.36
CA LEU A 190 -14.50 14.58 13.41
C LEU A 190 -13.53 14.17 14.52
N GLU A 191 -14.03 13.77 15.68
CA GLU A 191 -13.20 13.29 16.79
C GLU A 191 -12.48 11.99 16.43
N ARG A 192 -13.18 11.05 15.78
CA ARG A 192 -12.58 9.82 15.24
C ARG A 192 -11.50 10.14 14.19
N ARG A 193 -11.77 11.09 13.31
CA ARG A 193 -10.79 11.58 12.31
C ARG A 193 -9.55 12.18 12.98
N ALA A 194 -9.74 13.01 14.00
CA ALA A 194 -8.65 13.62 14.76
C ALA A 194 -7.81 12.56 15.50
N LEU A 195 -8.44 11.49 16.01
CA LEU A 195 -7.74 10.37 16.63
C LEU A 195 -6.87 9.64 15.58
N VAL A 196 -7.41 9.32 14.39
CA VAL A 196 -6.65 8.68 13.31
C VAL A 196 -5.44 9.54 12.93
N GLN A 197 -5.62 10.85 12.73
CA GLN A 197 -4.50 11.75 12.43
C GLN A 197 -3.45 11.81 13.56
N THR A 198 -3.91 11.80 14.81
CA THR A 198 -3.00 11.82 15.96
C THR A 198 -2.14 10.58 16.03
N VAL A 199 -2.69 9.41 15.76
CA VAL A 199 -1.94 8.16 15.69
C VAL A 199 -1.03 8.15 14.45
N THR A 200 -1.54 8.62 13.29
CA THR A 200 -0.72 8.68 12.08
C THR A 200 0.50 9.59 12.24
N ARG A 201 0.44 10.67 13.02
CA ARG A 201 1.61 11.49 13.35
C ARG A 201 2.74 10.75 14.03
N ARG A 202 2.48 9.59 14.66
CA ARG A 202 3.53 8.76 15.29
C ARG A 202 4.51 8.17 14.28
N ILE A 203 4.14 8.14 13.00
CA ILE A 203 5.02 7.71 11.90
C ILE A 203 6.35 8.46 11.90
N LYS A 204 6.37 9.72 12.36
CA LYS A 204 7.59 10.51 12.50
C LYS A 204 8.63 9.93 13.49
N ASN A 205 8.18 9.04 14.37
CA ASN A 205 9.04 8.37 15.33
C ASN A 205 9.44 6.96 14.86
N CYS A 206 8.96 6.54 13.70
CA CYS A 206 9.14 5.19 13.18
C CYS A 206 10.28 5.16 12.17
N ARG A 207 11.31 4.37 12.49
CA ARG A 207 12.41 4.14 11.56
C ARG A 207 11.96 3.37 10.33
N VAL A 208 10.95 2.52 10.45
CA VAL A 208 10.45 1.71 9.34
C VAL A 208 8.99 1.99 9.06
N VAL A 209 8.69 2.31 7.80
CA VAL A 209 7.33 2.51 7.29
C VAL A 209 7.01 1.43 6.27
N ILE A 210 5.92 0.69 6.48
CA ILE A 210 5.48 -0.37 5.57
C ILE A 210 4.23 0.12 4.83
N ILE A 211 4.30 0.14 3.49
CA ILE A 211 3.23 0.59 2.61
C ILE A 211 2.69 -0.59 1.81
N THR A 212 1.38 -0.88 1.92
CA THR A 212 0.75 -1.96 1.15
C THR A 212 -0.27 -1.39 0.16
N LEU A 213 0.03 -1.44 -1.14
CA LEU A 213 -0.83 -0.93 -2.20
C LEU A 213 -1.88 -1.97 -2.61
N GLY A 214 -3.12 -1.55 -2.76
CA GLY A 214 -4.24 -2.45 -3.06
C GLY A 214 -4.93 -2.19 -4.40
N LEU A 215 -5.29 -0.94 -4.65
CA LEU A 215 -6.19 -0.54 -5.73
C LEU A 215 -5.56 0.53 -6.63
N ALA A 216 -5.85 0.43 -7.93
CA ALA A 216 -5.61 1.47 -8.93
C ALA A 216 -6.94 2.10 -9.44
N GLU A 217 -8.08 1.56 -9.04
CA GLU A 217 -9.38 2.18 -9.18
C GLU A 217 -9.57 3.18 -8.04
N VAL A 218 -9.89 4.42 -8.35
CA VAL A 218 -9.97 5.52 -7.40
C VAL A 218 -11.22 6.36 -7.62
N TRP A 219 -11.71 6.97 -6.54
CA TRP A 219 -12.86 7.85 -6.56
C TRP A 219 -12.48 9.22 -6.06
N ARG A 220 -12.92 10.27 -6.77
CA ARG A 220 -12.72 11.67 -6.39
C ARG A 220 -14.05 12.25 -5.94
N ASP A 221 -14.07 12.89 -4.78
CA ASP A 221 -15.15 13.80 -4.38
C ASP A 221 -14.89 15.14 -5.07
N VAL A 222 -15.65 15.43 -6.13
CA VAL A 222 -15.45 16.66 -6.93
C VAL A 222 -15.89 17.91 -6.20
N LYS A 223 -16.77 17.77 -5.19
CA LYS A 223 -17.20 18.90 -4.37
C LYS A 223 -16.16 19.32 -3.35
N ALA A 224 -15.52 18.35 -2.71
CA ALA A 224 -14.45 18.59 -1.74
C ALA A 224 -13.06 18.61 -2.38
N ASP A 225 -12.98 18.35 -3.68
CA ASP A 225 -11.76 18.28 -4.50
C ASP A 225 -10.67 17.36 -3.90
N VAL A 226 -11.08 16.17 -3.53
CA VAL A 226 -10.19 15.19 -2.87
C VAL A 226 -10.49 13.76 -3.29
N PHE A 227 -9.45 12.94 -3.46
CA PHE A 227 -9.60 11.50 -3.65
C PHE A 227 -9.96 10.82 -2.34
N VAL A 228 -10.93 9.92 -2.39
CA VAL A 228 -11.38 9.16 -1.23
C VAL A 228 -10.73 7.78 -1.14
N ASN A 229 -10.88 7.10 -0.02
CA ASN A 229 -10.14 5.88 0.26
C ASN A 229 -10.57 4.66 -0.59
N GLY A 230 -11.84 4.57 -0.90
CA GLY A 230 -12.41 3.46 -1.68
C GLY A 230 -13.71 3.85 -2.33
N THR A 231 -14.53 2.88 -2.69
CA THR A 231 -15.86 3.15 -3.25
C THR A 231 -16.71 3.92 -2.24
N PRO A 232 -17.27 5.07 -2.62
CA PRO A 232 -18.18 5.83 -1.77
C PRO A 232 -19.40 4.99 -1.36
N ASN A 233 -20.04 5.39 -0.26
CA ASN A 233 -21.26 4.72 0.21
C ASN A 233 -22.32 4.65 -0.91
N SER A 234 -22.94 3.48 -1.09
CA SER A 234 -23.88 3.23 -2.19
C SER A 234 -25.12 4.13 -2.17
N MET A 235 -25.52 4.60 -0.98
CA MET A 235 -26.62 5.58 -0.86
C MET A 235 -26.17 6.93 -1.43
N LEU A 236 -24.96 7.37 -1.16
CA LEU A 236 -24.43 8.63 -1.69
C LEU A 236 -24.27 8.58 -3.21
N LEU A 237 -23.82 7.46 -3.77
CA LEU A 237 -23.75 7.27 -5.23
C LEU A 237 -25.12 7.39 -5.91
N LYS A 238 -26.21 7.04 -5.20
CA LYS A 238 -27.58 7.16 -5.72
C LYS A 238 -28.19 8.55 -5.51
N THR A 239 -27.92 9.17 -4.36
CA THR A 239 -28.56 10.43 -3.97
C THR A 239 -27.76 11.67 -4.39
N GLN A 240 -26.47 11.52 -4.62
CA GLN A 240 -25.54 12.57 -5.03
C GLN A 240 -24.65 12.07 -6.19
N PRO A 241 -25.23 11.67 -7.36
CA PRO A 241 -24.48 11.03 -8.45
C PRO A 241 -23.36 11.94 -9.00
N ASP A 242 -23.56 13.26 -9.00
CA ASP A 242 -22.62 14.24 -9.55
C ASP A 242 -21.50 14.61 -8.56
N ARG A 243 -21.52 14.03 -7.34
CA ARG A 243 -20.50 14.34 -6.32
C ARG A 243 -19.23 13.54 -6.51
N TYR A 244 -19.32 12.32 -7.04
CA TYR A 244 -18.19 11.42 -7.11
C TYR A 244 -17.86 11.05 -8.55
N GLU A 245 -16.59 11.10 -8.88
CA GLU A 245 -16.03 10.71 -10.17
C GLU A 245 -15.15 9.48 -10.00
N PHE A 246 -15.41 8.45 -10.80
CA PHE A 246 -14.60 7.23 -10.87
C PHE A 246 -13.45 7.41 -11.86
N GLN A 247 -12.25 6.99 -11.48
CA GLN A 247 -11.07 7.07 -12.33
C GLN A 247 -10.23 5.78 -12.23
N LEU A 248 -9.57 5.44 -13.33
CA LEU A 248 -8.49 4.45 -13.38
C LEU A 248 -7.17 5.24 -13.29
N SER A 249 -6.46 5.11 -12.17
CA SER A 249 -5.18 5.80 -11.99
C SER A 249 -4.11 5.19 -12.89
N ASN A 250 -3.29 6.03 -13.50
CA ASN A 250 -2.18 5.60 -14.36
C ASN A 250 -0.86 5.51 -13.59
N PHE A 251 0.20 5.07 -14.28
CA PHE A 251 1.55 4.94 -13.71
C PHE A 251 2.06 6.28 -13.17
N GLY A 252 1.96 7.38 -13.96
CA GLY A 252 2.46 8.69 -13.58
C GLY A 252 1.80 9.26 -12.34
N GLN A 253 0.50 9.09 -12.22
CA GLN A 253 -0.25 9.54 -11.04
C GLN A 253 0.17 8.77 -9.78
N ASN A 254 0.31 7.45 -9.87
CA ASN A 254 0.77 6.65 -8.74
C ASN A 254 2.22 6.96 -8.37
N TRP A 255 3.10 7.15 -9.37
CA TRP A 255 4.48 7.59 -9.16
C TRP A 255 4.53 8.94 -8.44
N ALA A 256 3.83 9.95 -8.93
CA ALA A 256 3.79 11.28 -8.32
C ALA A 256 3.32 11.22 -6.86
N ASN A 257 2.28 10.42 -6.56
CA ASN A 257 1.82 10.22 -5.19
C ASN A 257 2.88 9.56 -4.31
N LEU A 258 3.61 8.58 -4.81
CA LEU A 258 4.69 7.91 -4.06
C LEU A 258 5.87 8.85 -3.82
N GLU A 259 6.24 9.70 -4.79
CA GLU A 259 7.26 10.75 -4.61
C GLU A 259 6.85 11.77 -3.54
N MET A 260 5.59 12.19 -3.52
CA MET A 260 5.08 13.08 -2.48
C MET A 260 5.08 12.40 -1.11
N ILE A 261 4.71 11.12 -1.03
CA ILE A 261 4.80 10.32 0.20
C ILE A 261 6.24 10.25 0.69
N HIS A 262 7.19 9.94 -0.20
CA HIS A 262 8.61 9.90 0.14
C HIS A 262 9.10 11.26 0.69
N SER A 263 8.78 12.34 -0.02
CA SER A 263 9.14 13.70 0.38
C SER A 263 8.59 14.08 1.77
N LEU A 264 7.33 13.70 2.06
CA LEU A 264 6.74 13.91 3.39
C LEU A 264 7.47 13.13 4.48
N LEU A 265 7.80 11.86 4.21
CA LEU A 265 8.50 11.01 5.17
C LEU A 265 9.95 11.45 5.40
N ILE A 266 10.66 11.90 4.36
CA ILE A 266 12.01 12.47 4.51
C ILE A 266 11.96 13.81 5.27
N LYS A 267 10.98 14.66 4.99
CA LYS A 267 10.91 16.00 5.60
C LYS A 267 10.43 15.97 7.06
N TYR A 268 9.46 15.12 7.37
CA TYR A 268 8.76 15.14 8.66
C TYR A 268 8.86 13.83 9.44
N GLY A 269 9.37 12.78 8.85
CA GLY A 269 9.51 11.46 9.45
C GLY A 269 10.77 11.30 10.30
N HIS A 270 11.13 10.05 10.56
CA HIS A 270 12.37 9.71 11.26
C HIS A 270 13.59 10.06 10.39
N SER A 271 14.67 10.55 11.00
CA SER A 271 15.89 10.99 10.26
C SER A 271 16.57 9.85 9.46
N ASP A 272 16.38 8.60 9.91
CA ASP A 272 16.84 7.38 9.23
C ASP A 272 15.62 6.55 8.84
N VAL A 273 14.69 7.14 8.06
CA VAL A 273 13.48 6.43 7.65
C VAL A 273 13.78 5.47 6.50
N HIS A 274 13.34 4.22 6.68
CA HIS A 274 13.32 3.19 5.65
C HIS A 274 11.88 2.80 5.31
N ILE A 275 11.63 2.50 4.05
CA ILE A 275 10.30 2.18 3.56
C ILE A 275 10.31 0.79 2.93
N VAL A 276 9.36 -0.05 3.32
CA VAL A 276 9.05 -1.30 2.64
C VAL A 276 7.73 -1.13 1.90
N ILE A 277 7.78 -1.15 0.56
CA ILE A 277 6.57 -1.14 -0.26
C ILE A 277 6.25 -2.55 -0.75
N THR A 278 4.97 -2.89 -0.78
CA THR A 278 4.49 -4.16 -1.32
C THR A 278 3.13 -4.00 -1.98
N VAL A 279 2.79 -4.89 -2.91
CA VAL A 279 1.46 -4.96 -3.51
C VAL A 279 0.65 -6.04 -2.81
N SER A 280 -0.53 -5.66 -2.33
CA SER A 280 -1.47 -6.58 -1.71
C SER A 280 -1.90 -7.65 -2.70
N PRO A 281 -1.83 -8.94 -2.33
CA PRO A 281 -2.32 -10.03 -3.18
C PRO A 281 -3.84 -10.07 -3.29
N VAL A 282 -4.56 -9.50 -2.33
CA VAL A 282 -6.02 -9.51 -2.28
C VAL A 282 -6.58 -8.83 -3.53
N PRO A 283 -7.41 -9.53 -4.34
CA PRO A 283 -7.97 -8.96 -5.57
C PRO A 283 -9.08 -7.93 -5.29
N LEU A 284 -9.43 -7.20 -6.34
CA LEU A 284 -10.62 -6.33 -6.35
C LEU A 284 -11.85 -7.11 -5.91
N MET A 285 -12.70 -6.49 -5.11
CA MET A 285 -14.02 -7.05 -4.80
C MET A 285 -15.01 -6.78 -5.92
N ASN A 286 -14.96 -5.59 -6.48
CA ASN A 286 -15.77 -5.13 -7.61
C ASN A 286 -14.90 -4.25 -8.50
N THR A 287 -15.26 -4.14 -9.77
CA THR A 287 -14.78 -3.08 -10.67
C THR A 287 -15.92 -2.18 -11.08
N PHE A 288 -15.64 -0.90 -11.22
CA PHE A 288 -16.57 0.09 -11.78
C PHE A 288 -16.21 0.47 -13.23
N SER A 289 -15.20 -0.19 -13.78
CA SER A 289 -14.86 -0.08 -15.19
C SER A 289 -15.73 -1.02 -16.05
N THR A 290 -15.56 -0.96 -17.37
CA THR A 290 -16.21 -1.87 -18.32
C THR A 290 -15.47 -3.21 -18.51
N MET A 291 -14.34 -3.40 -17.78
CA MET A 291 -13.51 -4.61 -17.89
C MET A 291 -14.13 -5.77 -17.08
N ASP A 292 -13.87 -7.00 -17.51
CA ASP A 292 -14.02 -8.16 -16.63
C ASP A 292 -13.20 -7.97 -15.36
N ILE A 293 -13.75 -8.38 -14.21
CA ILE A 293 -13.12 -8.17 -12.88
C ILE A 293 -11.73 -8.81 -12.77
N VAL A 294 -11.50 -9.95 -13.40
CA VAL A 294 -10.19 -10.64 -13.41
C VAL A 294 -9.17 -9.84 -14.23
N VAL A 295 -9.64 -9.29 -15.38
CA VAL A 295 -8.81 -8.45 -16.25
C VAL A 295 -8.49 -7.11 -15.57
N ALA A 296 -9.48 -6.47 -14.95
CA ALA A 296 -9.31 -5.23 -14.18
C ALA A 296 -8.33 -5.43 -13.02
N ASN A 297 -8.45 -6.55 -12.29
CA ASN A 297 -7.52 -6.89 -11.21
C ASN A 297 -6.10 -7.10 -11.74
N SER A 298 -5.92 -7.87 -12.83
CA SER A 298 -4.61 -8.09 -13.44
C SER A 298 -3.96 -6.77 -13.86
N TRP A 299 -4.73 -5.89 -14.52
CA TRP A 299 -4.24 -4.56 -14.90
C TRP A 299 -3.81 -3.75 -13.67
N ALA A 300 -4.67 -3.66 -12.66
CA ALA A 300 -4.39 -2.87 -11.46
C ALA A 300 -3.13 -3.38 -10.71
N LYS A 301 -3.01 -4.70 -10.55
CA LYS A 301 -1.85 -5.30 -9.86
C LYS A 301 -0.56 -5.14 -10.66
N SER A 302 -0.60 -5.27 -11.98
CA SER A 302 0.55 -5.05 -12.86
C SER A 302 1.04 -3.60 -12.79
N LEU A 303 0.12 -2.63 -12.81
CA LEU A 303 0.43 -1.21 -12.67
C LEU A 303 1.10 -0.92 -11.31
N LEU A 304 0.48 -1.35 -10.22
CA LEU A 304 1.00 -1.12 -8.87
C LEU A 304 2.34 -1.84 -8.64
N ARG A 305 2.52 -3.02 -9.26
CA ARG A 305 3.78 -3.76 -9.19
C ARG A 305 4.91 -3.04 -9.93
N ALA A 306 4.63 -2.55 -11.14
CA ALA A 306 5.61 -1.81 -11.94
C ALA A 306 6.05 -0.53 -11.23
N VAL A 307 5.11 0.31 -10.80
CA VAL A 307 5.43 1.56 -10.12
C VAL A 307 6.19 1.34 -8.81
N SER A 308 5.82 0.30 -8.03
CA SER A 308 6.52 -0.02 -6.78
C SER A 308 7.96 -0.47 -7.02
N HIS A 309 8.20 -1.21 -8.12
CA HIS A 309 9.55 -1.66 -8.48
C HIS A 309 10.46 -0.50 -8.85
N GLU A 310 9.99 0.34 -9.76
CA GLU A 310 10.77 1.49 -10.21
C GLU A 310 11.03 2.49 -9.07
N TRP A 311 10.01 2.71 -8.23
CA TRP A 311 10.16 3.58 -7.07
C TRP A 311 11.18 3.04 -6.05
N ALA A 312 11.16 1.74 -5.78
CA ALA A 312 12.17 1.11 -4.94
C ALA A 312 13.57 1.15 -5.57
N ALA A 313 13.68 1.05 -6.89
CA ALA A 313 14.96 1.19 -7.59
C ALA A 313 15.52 2.62 -7.52
N ALA A 314 14.64 3.63 -7.56
CA ALA A 314 15.03 5.04 -7.53
C ALA A 314 15.51 5.54 -6.17
N HIS A 315 15.09 4.88 -5.07
CA HIS A 315 15.38 5.35 -3.70
C HIS A 315 16.17 4.32 -2.89
N PRO A 316 17.35 4.69 -2.33
CA PRO A 316 18.19 3.74 -1.58
C PRO A 316 17.58 3.29 -0.25
N ASN A 317 16.64 4.05 0.30
CA ASN A 317 15.93 3.75 1.54
C ASN A 317 14.55 3.10 1.31
N VAL A 318 14.24 2.65 0.09
CA VAL A 318 12.98 2.00 -0.26
C VAL A 318 13.25 0.59 -0.78
N ASP A 319 12.60 -0.40 -0.20
CA ASP A 319 12.62 -1.79 -0.61
C ASP A 319 11.25 -2.25 -1.13
N TYR A 320 11.24 -3.10 -2.15
CA TYR A 320 10.05 -3.84 -2.56
C TYR A 320 10.04 -5.22 -1.92
N PHE A 321 8.99 -5.52 -1.14
CA PHE A 321 8.77 -6.85 -0.58
C PHE A 321 7.76 -7.64 -1.45
N PRO A 322 8.11 -8.84 -1.95
CA PRO A 322 7.35 -9.57 -2.97
C PRO A 322 6.17 -10.38 -2.41
N SER A 323 5.28 -9.78 -1.60
CA SER A 323 4.12 -10.50 -1.04
C SER A 323 3.14 -10.95 -2.12
N TYR A 324 2.97 -10.15 -3.16
CA TYR A 324 2.14 -10.47 -4.31
C TYR A 324 2.64 -11.73 -5.02
N GLU A 325 3.92 -11.80 -5.29
CA GLU A 325 4.57 -12.94 -5.96
C GLU A 325 4.53 -14.21 -5.11
N ILE A 326 4.68 -14.09 -3.79
CA ILE A 326 4.57 -15.24 -2.86
C ILE A 326 3.20 -15.88 -3.00
N VAL A 327 2.13 -15.08 -2.94
CA VAL A 327 0.77 -15.60 -2.99
C VAL A 327 0.43 -16.19 -4.34
N HIS A 328 0.72 -15.47 -5.42
CA HIS A 328 0.31 -15.88 -6.77
C HIS A 328 1.13 -17.04 -7.35
N ASN A 329 2.32 -17.30 -6.80
CA ASN A 329 3.17 -18.43 -7.23
C ASN A 329 3.16 -19.60 -6.25
N SER A 330 2.35 -19.57 -5.19
CA SER A 330 2.11 -20.70 -4.28
C SER A 330 0.97 -21.59 -4.79
N ASP A 331 0.86 -22.80 -4.22
CA ASP A 331 -0.27 -23.69 -4.51
C ASP A 331 -1.59 -22.97 -4.20
N ARG A 332 -2.45 -22.90 -5.20
CA ARG A 332 -3.69 -22.13 -5.12
C ARG A 332 -4.66 -22.65 -4.07
N ARG A 333 -4.71 -23.98 -3.85
CA ARG A 333 -5.61 -24.61 -2.91
C ARG A 333 -5.19 -24.39 -1.46
N GLU A 334 -3.88 -24.31 -1.23
CA GLU A 334 -3.31 -24.13 0.09
C GLU A 334 -3.18 -22.65 0.48
N MET A 335 -3.08 -21.76 -0.52
CA MET A 335 -2.88 -20.32 -0.30
C MET A 335 -4.18 -19.53 -0.14
N TRP A 336 -5.25 -19.91 -0.87
CA TRP A 336 -6.48 -19.15 -0.91
C TRP A 336 -7.62 -19.82 -0.17
N GLU A 337 -8.49 -19.01 0.47
CA GLU A 337 -9.79 -19.48 0.96
C GLU A 337 -10.68 -19.87 -0.24
N ASP A 338 -11.82 -20.49 0.04
CA ASP A 338 -12.75 -21.00 -1.00
C ASP A 338 -13.31 -19.88 -1.90
N ASP A 339 -13.30 -18.64 -1.40
CA ASP A 339 -13.70 -17.46 -2.17
C ASP A 339 -12.64 -16.98 -3.18
N LEU A 340 -11.46 -17.59 -3.20
CA LEU A 340 -10.31 -17.25 -4.04
C LEU A 340 -9.88 -15.77 -3.95
N ARG A 341 -10.25 -15.11 -2.87
CA ARG A 341 -9.98 -13.69 -2.61
C ARG A 341 -9.18 -13.48 -1.32
N HIS A 342 -9.54 -14.15 -0.27
CA HIS A 342 -8.83 -14.07 1.00
C HIS A 342 -7.72 -15.11 1.08
N VAL A 343 -6.57 -14.70 1.61
CA VAL A 343 -5.41 -15.57 1.83
C VAL A 343 -5.61 -16.32 3.13
N LYS A 344 -5.46 -17.64 3.11
CA LYS A 344 -5.53 -18.50 4.31
C LYS A 344 -4.52 -18.06 5.37
N GLY A 345 -4.85 -18.27 6.62
CA GLY A 345 -3.98 -17.92 7.75
C GLY A 345 -2.57 -18.52 7.65
N ALA A 346 -2.44 -19.77 7.19
CA ALA A 346 -1.15 -20.40 6.95
C ALA A 346 -0.33 -19.71 5.85
N GLY A 347 -0.99 -19.24 4.79
CA GLY A 347 -0.37 -18.44 3.73
C GLY A 347 0.12 -17.09 4.26
N VAL A 348 -0.70 -16.39 5.05
CA VAL A 348 -0.29 -15.14 5.71
C VAL A 348 0.92 -15.39 6.62
N GLN A 349 0.91 -16.48 7.41
CA GLN A 349 2.03 -16.84 8.27
C GLN A 349 3.32 -17.07 7.46
N HIS A 350 3.23 -17.80 6.34
CA HIS A 350 4.39 -18.02 5.47
C HIS A 350 4.99 -16.71 4.93
N ILE A 351 4.12 -15.77 4.47
CA ILE A 351 4.57 -14.46 3.98
C ILE A 351 5.31 -13.71 5.09
N MET A 352 4.76 -13.74 6.32
CA MET A 352 5.38 -13.10 7.47
C MET A 352 6.70 -13.78 7.86
N ASP A 353 6.81 -15.09 7.77
CA ASP A 353 8.06 -15.81 8.02
C ASP A 353 9.14 -15.47 6.98
N VAL A 354 8.76 -15.26 5.71
CA VAL A 354 9.67 -14.77 4.67
C VAL A 354 10.09 -13.33 4.99
N PHE A 355 9.16 -12.45 5.36
CA PHE A 355 9.48 -11.07 5.75
C PHE A 355 10.46 -11.04 6.93
N LEU A 356 10.11 -11.71 8.01
CA LEU A 356 10.86 -11.66 9.27
C LEU A 356 12.27 -12.25 9.12
N ARG A 357 12.42 -13.37 8.38
CA ARG A 357 13.74 -13.95 8.10
C ARG A 357 14.66 -13.05 7.29
N ASN A 358 14.10 -12.25 6.41
CA ASN A 358 14.89 -11.39 5.55
C ASN A 358 15.17 -10.01 6.16
N TYR A 359 14.23 -9.44 6.91
CA TYR A 359 14.34 -8.08 7.41
C TYR A 359 14.75 -7.96 8.87
N ILE A 360 14.55 -8.95 9.72
CA ILE A 360 14.91 -8.87 11.15
C ILE A 360 16.28 -9.51 11.39
N GLU A 361 17.10 -8.80 12.19
CA GLU A 361 18.36 -9.32 12.73
C GLU A 361 18.15 -10.33 13.86
#